data_1679a189f7b1028f3439bfa115218378
#
_entry.id   1679a189f7b1028f3439bfa115218378
#
_cell.length_a   1.000
_cell.length_b   1.000
_cell.length_c   1.000
_cell.angle_alpha   90.00
_cell.angle_beta   90.00
_cell.angle_gamma   90.00
#
_symmetry.space_group_name_H-M   'P 1'
#
loop_
_entity.id
_entity.type
_entity.pdbx_description
1 polymer ?
#
loop_
_entity_poly.entity_id
_entity_poly.type
_entity_poly.pdbx_seq_one_letter_code
_entity_poly.pdbx_strand_id
1 'polypeptide(L)'
;SVPSGAVMIPPMAMPDATFLGFASAIRRLVSVPVITVGRLGDPETAIRAVEDGSADFVALGRPLLADPAWVNKVLRGETVRMCIACNTCVDGMRLGERLQCLVNPVTGRERVFAEAERQGKTLPSGLRIAVVGAGPAGLSYAAAVSKGNTVTIFEKAAVAGGAFRLAGLAPKFQEVEANSMPLLRFIDRL
;
A
#
# COMPACT_ATOMS: atom_id res chain seq x y z
N SER A 1 -22.28 2.76 -13.15
CA SER A 1 -21.09 3.15 -12.41
C SER A 1 -21.47 4.07 -11.27
N VAL A 2 -20.90 3.80 -10.14
CA VAL A 2 -21.12 4.55 -8.91
C VAL A 2 -19.87 5.35 -8.65
N PRO A 3 -19.92 6.28 -7.83
CA PRO A 3 -20.03 7.70 -7.92
C PRO A 3 -18.98 8.35 -8.84
N SER A 4 -19.32 9.47 -9.40
CA SER A 4 -18.41 10.34 -10.14
C SER A 4 -17.76 11.38 -9.20
N GLY A 5 -16.70 12.02 -9.66
CA GLY A 5 -16.04 13.11 -8.94
C GLY A 5 -14.94 12.67 -7.97
N ALA A 6 -14.71 13.44 -6.92
CA ALA A 6 -13.58 13.27 -5.99
C ALA A 6 -13.55 11.92 -5.28
N VAL A 7 -14.69 11.24 -5.15
CA VAL A 7 -14.80 9.95 -4.46
C VAL A 7 -14.65 8.74 -5.38
N MET A 8 -14.51 8.93 -6.68
CA MET A 8 -14.35 7.83 -7.65
C MET A 8 -13.12 6.95 -7.34
N ILE A 9 -12.06 7.56 -6.82
CA ILE A 9 -10.87 6.86 -6.33
C ILE A 9 -10.75 7.19 -4.83
N PRO A 10 -11.35 6.38 -3.96
CA PRO A 10 -11.51 6.74 -2.55
C PRO A 10 -10.16 6.98 -1.86
N PRO A 11 -9.93 8.16 -1.24
CA PRO A 11 -8.72 8.47 -0.50
C PRO A 11 -8.70 7.74 0.86
N MET A 12 -7.58 7.88 1.59
CA MET A 12 -7.37 7.26 2.90
C MET A 12 -8.42 7.65 3.95
N ALA A 13 -9.08 8.75 3.72
CA ALA A 13 -10.12 9.31 4.57
C ALA A 13 -11.46 8.57 4.47
N MET A 14 -11.67 7.79 3.42
CA MET A 14 -12.88 7.00 3.26
C MET A 14 -12.67 5.58 3.86
N PRO A 15 -13.74 4.92 4.33
CA PRO A 15 -13.64 3.59 4.90
C PRO A 15 -13.13 2.57 3.89
N ASP A 16 -12.55 1.47 4.38
CA ASP A 16 -12.23 0.32 3.55
C ASP A 16 -13.52 -0.27 2.96
N ALA A 17 -13.41 -0.97 1.83
CA ALA A 17 -14.55 -1.52 1.08
C ALA A 17 -15.64 -0.49 0.74
N THR A 18 -15.25 0.76 0.49
CA THR A 18 -16.15 1.92 0.29
C THR A 18 -17.37 1.63 -0.60
N PHE A 19 -17.21 0.83 -1.65
CA PHE A 19 -18.28 0.58 -2.62
C PHE A 19 -18.89 -0.83 -2.52
N LEU A 20 -18.50 -1.62 -1.52
CA LEU A 20 -18.96 -3.01 -1.38
C LEU A 20 -20.49 -3.11 -1.24
N GLY A 21 -21.10 -2.19 -0.49
CA GLY A 21 -22.56 -2.16 -0.33
C GLY A 21 -23.32 -1.98 -1.65
N PHE A 22 -22.78 -1.18 -2.57
CA PHE A 22 -23.36 -1.01 -3.91
C PHE A 22 -23.19 -2.28 -4.76
N ALA A 23 -21.99 -2.89 -4.72
CA ALA A 23 -21.74 -4.16 -5.41
C ALA A 23 -22.69 -5.25 -4.91
N SER A 24 -22.84 -5.38 -3.60
CA SER A 24 -23.77 -6.34 -2.97
C SER A 24 -25.24 -6.10 -3.38
N ALA A 25 -25.67 -4.84 -3.45
CA ALA A 25 -27.02 -4.51 -3.91
C ALA A 25 -27.25 -4.91 -5.37
N ILE A 26 -26.27 -4.62 -6.25
CA ILE A 26 -26.34 -4.99 -7.66
C ILE A 26 -26.30 -6.52 -7.82
N ARG A 27 -25.42 -7.20 -7.08
CA ARG A 27 -25.25 -8.66 -7.12
C ARG A 27 -26.57 -9.41 -6.91
N ARG A 28 -27.44 -8.89 -6.04
CA ARG A 28 -28.76 -9.47 -5.77
C ARG A 28 -29.77 -9.29 -6.90
N LEU A 29 -29.51 -8.40 -7.86
CA LEU A 29 -30.46 -8.04 -8.93
C LEU A 29 -30.06 -8.59 -10.30
N VAL A 30 -28.82 -9.11 -10.43
CA VAL A 30 -28.30 -9.55 -11.72
C VAL A 30 -27.87 -11.02 -11.68
N SER A 31 -27.90 -11.68 -12.84
CA SER A 31 -27.43 -13.06 -13.01
C SER A 31 -25.99 -13.16 -13.54
N VAL A 32 -25.36 -12.03 -13.85
CA VAL A 32 -23.97 -11.96 -14.31
C VAL A 32 -23.03 -11.73 -13.13
N PRO A 33 -21.77 -12.17 -13.22
CA PRO A 33 -20.79 -11.93 -12.17
C PRO A 33 -20.55 -10.45 -11.89
N VAL A 34 -20.45 -10.08 -10.63
CA VAL A 34 -20.20 -8.71 -10.16
C VAL A 34 -18.79 -8.60 -9.60
N ILE A 35 -18.04 -7.63 -10.12
CA ILE A 35 -16.70 -7.29 -9.63
C ILE A 35 -16.81 -6.04 -8.75
N THR A 36 -16.35 -6.14 -7.49
CA THR A 36 -16.25 -4.98 -6.61
C THR A 36 -14.86 -4.35 -6.65
N VAL A 37 -14.80 -3.04 -6.42
CA VAL A 37 -13.57 -2.24 -6.37
C VAL A 37 -13.72 -1.12 -5.35
N GLY A 38 -12.61 -0.62 -4.82
CA GLY A 38 -12.58 0.55 -3.95
C GLY A 38 -12.20 0.23 -2.51
N ARG A 39 -10.95 0.57 -2.16
CA ARG A 39 -10.39 0.37 -0.82
C ARG A 39 -10.47 -1.08 -0.30
N LEU A 40 -10.17 -2.04 -1.17
CA LEU A 40 -10.11 -3.48 -0.85
C LEU A 40 -8.66 -3.98 -0.78
N GLY A 41 -7.75 -3.14 -0.29
CA GLY A 41 -6.32 -3.48 -0.18
C GLY A 41 -5.97 -4.35 1.02
N ASP A 42 -6.83 -4.39 2.04
CA ASP A 42 -6.70 -5.31 3.16
C ASP A 42 -7.12 -6.72 2.74
N PRO A 43 -6.24 -7.75 2.91
CA PRO A 43 -6.52 -9.10 2.46
C PRO A 43 -7.79 -9.71 3.07
N GLU A 44 -7.98 -9.54 4.36
CA GLU A 44 -9.15 -10.09 5.06
C GLU A 44 -10.44 -9.47 4.55
N THR A 45 -10.46 -8.16 4.35
CA THR A 45 -11.60 -7.44 3.78
C THR A 45 -11.90 -7.87 2.35
N ALA A 46 -10.86 -8.09 1.54
CA ALA A 46 -11.03 -8.55 0.16
C ALA A 46 -11.56 -9.99 0.07
N ILE A 47 -11.07 -10.88 0.92
CA ILE A 47 -11.51 -12.27 0.99
C ILE A 47 -12.98 -12.32 1.44
N ARG A 48 -13.32 -11.63 2.53
CA ARG A 48 -14.71 -11.59 3.03
C ARG A 48 -15.69 -11.05 2.01
N ALA A 49 -15.31 -10.08 1.19
CA ALA A 49 -16.19 -9.53 0.15
C ALA A 49 -16.68 -10.60 -0.84
N VAL A 50 -15.90 -11.65 -1.08
CA VAL A 50 -16.25 -12.78 -1.92
C VAL A 50 -16.94 -13.89 -1.12
N GLU A 51 -16.40 -14.26 0.04
CA GLU A 51 -16.95 -15.34 0.88
C GLU A 51 -18.36 -15.05 1.38
N ASP A 52 -18.64 -13.78 1.73
CA ASP A 52 -19.98 -13.34 2.16
C ASP A 52 -20.97 -13.19 0.99
N GLY A 53 -20.54 -13.47 -0.24
CA GLY A 53 -21.38 -13.33 -1.43
C GLY A 53 -21.74 -11.89 -1.78
N SER A 54 -20.98 -10.90 -1.27
CA SER A 54 -21.20 -9.49 -1.59
C SER A 54 -20.75 -9.12 -3.01
N ALA A 55 -19.79 -9.87 -3.56
CA ALA A 55 -19.35 -9.79 -4.94
C ALA A 55 -18.81 -11.15 -5.39
N ASP A 56 -18.66 -11.37 -6.70
CA ASP A 56 -18.07 -12.59 -7.23
C ASP A 56 -16.55 -12.46 -7.38
N PHE A 57 -16.06 -11.24 -7.60
CA PHE A 57 -14.63 -10.93 -7.76
C PHE A 57 -14.29 -9.59 -7.13
N VAL A 58 -13.01 -9.44 -6.80
CA VAL A 58 -12.42 -8.18 -6.31
C VAL A 58 -11.42 -7.64 -7.32
N ALA A 59 -11.51 -6.36 -7.66
CA ALA A 59 -10.54 -5.66 -8.47
C ALA A 59 -9.58 -4.84 -7.59
N LEU A 60 -8.28 -5.05 -7.79
CA LEU A 60 -7.21 -4.40 -7.06
C LEU A 60 -6.38 -3.51 -7.98
N GLY A 61 -6.49 -2.19 -7.84
CA GLY A 61 -5.64 -1.24 -8.58
C GLY A 61 -4.43 -0.81 -7.72
N ARG A 62 -4.62 0.22 -6.89
CA ARG A 62 -3.56 0.76 -6.03
C ARG A 62 -2.86 -0.26 -5.10
N PRO A 63 -3.55 -1.30 -4.57
CA PRO A 63 -2.86 -2.35 -3.81
C PRO A 63 -1.76 -3.04 -4.62
N LEU A 64 -1.96 -3.30 -5.91
CA LEU A 64 -0.96 -3.92 -6.78
C LEU A 64 0.18 -2.96 -7.17
N LEU A 65 -0.03 -1.64 -7.09
CA LEU A 65 1.06 -0.67 -7.19
C LEU A 65 1.93 -0.65 -5.92
N ALA A 66 1.29 -0.79 -4.77
CA ALA A 66 2.01 -0.89 -3.50
C ALA A 66 2.76 -2.22 -3.37
N ASP A 67 2.13 -3.32 -3.73
CA ASP A 67 2.72 -4.67 -3.71
C ASP A 67 2.29 -5.46 -4.95
N PRO A 68 3.13 -5.55 -5.99
CA PRO A 68 2.81 -6.35 -7.18
C PRO A 68 2.60 -7.84 -6.90
N ALA A 69 3.17 -8.36 -5.82
CA ALA A 69 3.02 -9.75 -5.39
C ALA A 69 1.84 -9.97 -4.43
N TRP A 70 0.97 -8.99 -4.23
CA TRP A 70 -0.11 -9.00 -3.24
C TRP A 70 -0.90 -10.30 -3.24
N VAL A 71 -1.43 -10.74 -4.39
CA VAL A 71 -2.23 -11.96 -4.50
C VAL A 71 -1.41 -13.21 -4.11
N ASN A 72 -0.20 -13.33 -4.65
CA ASN A 72 0.67 -14.46 -4.36
C ASN A 72 1.07 -14.53 -2.88
N LYS A 73 1.29 -13.38 -2.26
CA LYS A 73 1.58 -13.31 -0.81
C LYS A 73 0.39 -13.71 0.03
N VAL A 74 -0.80 -13.23 -0.30
CA VAL A 74 -2.04 -13.61 0.39
C VAL A 74 -2.26 -15.13 0.30
N LEU A 75 -2.09 -15.72 -0.86
CA LEU A 75 -2.23 -17.17 -1.05
C LEU A 75 -1.21 -17.99 -0.23
N ARG A 76 -0.04 -17.41 0.09
CA ARG A 76 0.98 -18.06 0.91
C ARG A 76 0.93 -17.65 2.39
N GLY A 77 -0.03 -16.84 2.80
CA GLY A 77 -0.12 -16.33 4.18
C GLY A 77 1.02 -15.34 4.53
N GLU A 78 1.64 -14.73 3.53
CA GLU A 78 2.72 -13.76 3.72
C GLU A 78 2.20 -12.34 3.91
N THR A 79 2.96 -11.50 4.61
CA THR A 79 2.61 -10.09 4.80
C THR A 79 2.69 -9.30 3.51
N VAL A 80 1.63 -8.58 3.17
CA VAL A 80 1.56 -7.67 2.02
C VAL A 80 1.96 -6.25 2.39
N ARG A 81 2.55 -5.52 1.44
CA ARG A 81 2.76 -4.07 1.57
C ARG A 81 1.45 -3.36 1.29
N MET A 82 0.83 -2.80 2.33
CA MET A 82 -0.48 -2.16 2.24
C MET A 82 -0.44 -0.85 1.47
N CYS A 83 -1.42 -0.65 0.58
CA CYS A 83 -1.69 0.66 0.01
C CYS A 83 -2.30 1.58 1.08
N ILE A 84 -1.70 2.75 1.31
CA ILE A 84 -2.19 3.75 2.26
C ILE A 84 -3.26 4.69 1.68
N ALA A 85 -3.69 4.47 0.45
CA ALA A 85 -4.70 5.25 -0.27
C ALA A 85 -4.43 6.78 -0.30
N CYS A 86 -3.16 7.19 -0.33
CA CYS A 86 -2.72 8.58 -0.38
C CYS A 86 -3.02 9.30 -1.71
N ASN A 87 -3.35 8.54 -2.77
CA ASN A 87 -3.61 9.01 -4.13
C ASN A 87 -2.43 9.67 -4.87
N THR A 88 -1.21 9.67 -4.34
CA THR A 88 -0.02 10.20 -5.05
C THR A 88 0.15 9.59 -6.44
N CYS A 89 -0.12 8.28 -6.61
CA CYS A 89 -0.08 7.61 -7.91
C CYS A 89 -1.17 8.14 -8.87
N VAL A 90 -2.33 8.52 -8.35
CA VAL A 90 -3.45 9.06 -9.12
C VAL A 90 -3.14 10.47 -9.59
N ASP A 91 -2.57 11.29 -8.70
CA ASP A 91 -2.22 12.68 -9.02
C ASP A 91 -1.10 12.73 -10.08
N GLY A 92 -0.05 11.93 -9.93
CA GLY A 92 1.00 11.81 -10.95
C GLY A 92 0.45 11.38 -12.31
N MET A 93 -0.45 10.38 -12.33
CA MET A 93 -1.11 9.93 -13.56
C MET A 93 -1.94 11.05 -14.21
N ARG A 94 -2.70 11.83 -13.43
CA ARG A 94 -3.53 12.94 -13.94
C ARG A 94 -2.71 14.10 -14.48
N LEU A 95 -1.52 14.32 -13.92
CA LEU A 95 -0.58 15.36 -14.35
C LEU A 95 0.30 14.90 -15.53
N GLY A 96 0.16 13.66 -15.99
CA GLY A 96 1.04 13.10 -17.02
C GLY A 96 2.46 12.82 -16.55
N GLU A 97 2.66 12.75 -15.24
CA GLU A 97 3.93 12.44 -14.61
C GLU A 97 4.17 10.93 -14.53
N ARG A 98 5.41 10.55 -14.21
CA ARG A 98 5.71 9.14 -13.95
C ARG A 98 4.95 8.65 -12.73
N LEU A 99 4.36 7.46 -12.84
CA LEU A 99 3.68 6.79 -11.74
C LEU A 99 4.65 6.60 -10.55
N GLN A 100 4.17 6.93 -9.36
CA GLN A 100 4.93 6.82 -8.11
C GLN A 100 4.04 6.23 -7.02
N CYS A 101 4.66 5.57 -6.03
CA CYS A 101 3.98 5.10 -4.83
C CYS A 101 4.78 5.50 -3.58
N LEU A 102 4.11 6.06 -2.58
CA LEU A 102 4.77 6.49 -1.34
C LEU A 102 5.31 5.32 -0.52
N VAL A 103 4.73 4.14 -0.68
CA VAL A 103 5.12 2.95 0.09
C VAL A 103 5.91 1.93 -0.74
N ASN A 104 6.04 2.13 -2.05
CA ASN A 104 6.81 1.25 -2.93
C ASN A 104 7.76 2.07 -3.81
N PRO A 105 9.05 2.15 -3.47
CA PRO A 105 10.03 2.96 -4.21
C PRO A 105 10.32 2.43 -5.62
N VAL A 106 9.93 1.19 -5.93
CA VAL A 106 10.16 0.55 -7.23
C VAL A 106 9.11 0.97 -8.25
N THR A 107 7.89 1.31 -7.79
CA THR A 107 6.76 1.68 -8.67
C THR A 107 7.14 2.76 -9.69
N GLY A 108 6.91 2.46 -10.98
CA GLY A 108 7.28 3.31 -12.12
C GLY A 108 8.79 3.30 -12.46
N ARG A 109 9.57 2.46 -11.77
CA ARG A 109 11.01 2.26 -12.00
C ARG A 109 11.38 0.78 -12.17
N GLU A 110 10.42 -0.08 -12.36
CA GLU A 110 10.58 -1.54 -12.37
C GLU A 110 11.68 -1.98 -13.35
N ARG A 111 11.70 -1.35 -14.55
CA ARG A 111 12.72 -1.63 -15.56
C ARG A 111 14.13 -1.28 -15.10
N VAL A 112 14.30 -0.17 -14.38
CA VAL A 112 15.62 0.28 -13.88
C VAL A 112 16.15 -0.70 -12.84
N PHE A 113 15.30 -1.12 -11.91
CA PHE A 113 15.68 -2.08 -10.88
C PHE A 113 15.97 -3.47 -11.48
N ALA A 114 15.11 -3.97 -12.38
CA ALA A 114 15.32 -5.25 -13.06
C ALA A 114 16.58 -5.24 -13.94
N GLU A 115 16.91 -4.11 -14.58
CA GLU A 115 18.14 -4.00 -15.36
C GLU A 115 19.38 -4.01 -14.47
N ALA A 116 19.34 -3.30 -13.34
CA ALA A 116 20.44 -3.31 -12.38
C ALA A 116 20.67 -4.73 -11.82
N GLU A 117 19.60 -5.46 -11.53
CA GLU A 117 19.68 -6.86 -11.09
C GLU A 117 20.26 -7.78 -12.15
N ARG A 118 19.80 -7.67 -13.42
CA ARG A 118 20.35 -8.45 -14.55
C ARG A 118 21.84 -8.19 -14.79
N GLN A 119 22.28 -6.95 -14.57
CA GLN A 119 23.68 -6.55 -14.69
C GLN A 119 24.53 -6.98 -13.49
N GLY A 120 23.96 -7.71 -12.52
CA GLY A 120 24.66 -8.10 -11.32
C GLY A 120 25.08 -6.93 -10.43
N LYS A 121 24.43 -5.75 -10.61
CA LYS A 121 24.62 -4.58 -9.74
C LYS A 121 23.93 -4.82 -8.39
N THR A 122 24.43 -5.83 -7.68
CA THR A 122 24.04 -6.09 -6.31
C THR A 122 24.79 -5.12 -5.38
N LEU A 123 24.12 -4.76 -4.28
CA LEU A 123 24.79 -4.02 -3.22
C LEU A 123 25.95 -4.87 -2.69
N PRO A 124 27.13 -4.24 -2.42
CA PRO A 124 28.22 -4.96 -1.78
C PRO A 124 27.76 -5.62 -0.48
N SER A 125 28.28 -6.78 -0.17
CA SER A 125 28.05 -7.48 1.11
C SER A 125 29.22 -7.27 2.07
N GLY A 126 28.99 -7.54 3.36
CA GLY A 126 30.00 -7.41 4.41
C GLY A 126 30.22 -5.98 4.89
N LEU A 127 29.38 -5.04 4.48
CA LEU A 127 29.49 -3.64 4.89
C LEU A 127 28.83 -3.40 6.25
N ARG A 128 29.38 -2.41 6.96
CA ARG A 128 28.74 -1.78 8.12
C ARG A 128 28.13 -0.46 7.65
N ILE A 129 26.80 -0.38 7.67
CA ILE A 129 26.03 0.74 7.12
C ILE A 129 25.34 1.48 8.26
N ALA A 130 25.58 2.79 8.36
CA ALA A 130 24.87 3.68 9.26
C ALA A 130 23.76 4.39 8.48
N VAL A 131 22.51 4.26 8.94
CA VAL A 131 21.35 4.97 8.40
C VAL A 131 20.90 6.00 9.41
N VAL A 132 20.88 7.27 9.02
CA VAL A 132 20.48 8.37 9.90
C VAL A 132 19.04 8.75 9.60
N GLY A 133 18.16 8.54 10.57
CA GLY A 133 16.72 8.76 10.50
C GLY A 133 15.94 7.47 10.21
N ALA A 134 15.01 7.13 11.11
CA ALA A 134 14.08 5.99 10.98
C ALA A 134 12.71 6.41 10.42
N GLY A 135 12.68 7.36 9.50
CA GLY A 135 11.51 7.64 8.68
C GLY A 135 11.33 6.60 7.57
N PRO A 136 10.25 6.66 6.76
CA PRO A 136 9.97 5.67 5.71
C PRO A 136 11.13 5.46 4.74
N ALA A 137 11.85 6.52 4.38
CA ALA A 137 12.99 6.43 3.48
C ALA A 137 14.16 5.67 4.11
N GLY A 138 14.54 5.99 5.36
CA GLY A 138 15.61 5.32 6.07
C GLY A 138 15.29 3.86 6.35
N LEU A 139 14.08 3.55 6.78
CA LEU A 139 13.61 2.18 7.01
C LEU A 139 13.60 1.36 5.70
N SER A 140 13.07 1.93 4.61
CA SER A 140 13.05 1.25 3.31
C SER A 140 14.47 1.01 2.77
N TYR A 141 15.38 1.98 2.94
CA TYR A 141 16.78 1.81 2.56
C TYR A 141 17.48 0.75 3.41
N ALA A 142 17.31 0.81 4.74
CA ALA A 142 17.88 -0.16 5.66
C ALA A 142 17.43 -1.59 5.31
N ALA A 143 16.11 -1.80 5.06
CA ALA A 143 15.58 -3.08 4.63
C ALA A 143 16.19 -3.56 3.29
N ALA A 144 16.36 -2.65 2.33
CA ALA A 144 16.94 -2.99 1.02
C ALA A 144 18.40 -3.42 1.10
N VAL A 145 19.19 -2.81 2.02
CA VAL A 145 20.63 -3.08 2.15
C VAL A 145 20.97 -4.12 3.23
N SER A 146 20.01 -4.58 4.01
CA SER A 146 20.24 -5.49 5.15
C SER A 146 20.74 -6.86 4.75
N LYS A 147 20.42 -7.33 3.54
CA LYS A 147 20.86 -8.64 3.06
C LYS A 147 22.38 -8.66 2.88
N GLY A 148 23.07 -9.41 3.74
CA GLY A 148 24.52 -9.54 3.70
C GLY A 148 25.31 -8.38 4.31
N ASN A 149 24.64 -7.40 4.95
CA ASN A 149 25.27 -6.25 5.59
C ASN A 149 24.81 -6.09 7.04
N THR A 150 25.64 -5.42 7.86
CA THR A 150 25.27 -4.98 9.20
C THR A 150 24.73 -3.56 9.13
N VAL A 151 23.45 -3.37 9.40
CA VAL A 151 22.82 -2.04 9.33
C VAL A 151 22.50 -1.54 10.72
N THR A 152 22.94 -0.33 11.04
CA THR A 152 22.57 0.39 12.27
C THR A 152 21.78 1.63 11.91
N ILE A 153 20.58 1.76 12.47
CA ILE A 153 19.71 2.92 12.27
C ILE A 153 19.83 3.84 13.48
N PHE A 154 20.12 5.11 13.23
CA PHE A 154 20.19 6.17 14.24
C PHE A 154 18.94 7.04 14.11
N GLU A 155 18.13 7.09 15.16
CA GLU A 155 16.91 7.90 15.22
C GLU A 155 16.93 8.77 16.49
N LYS A 156 16.60 10.05 16.34
CA LYS A 156 16.53 11.00 17.47
C LYS A 156 15.30 10.82 18.35
N ALA A 157 14.19 10.31 17.76
CA ALA A 157 12.97 10.04 18.49
C ALA A 157 13.00 8.66 19.12
N ALA A 158 12.21 8.45 20.19
CA ALA A 158 12.11 7.16 20.86
C ALA A 158 11.44 6.07 19.99
N VAL A 159 10.75 6.47 18.91
CA VAL A 159 10.02 5.56 18.01
C VAL A 159 10.32 5.88 16.56
N ALA A 160 10.41 4.84 15.73
CA ALA A 160 10.58 4.98 14.29
C ALA A 160 9.31 5.51 13.61
N GLY A 161 9.44 5.97 12.35
CA GLY A 161 8.33 6.38 11.49
C GLY A 161 8.37 7.85 11.08
N GLY A 162 9.10 8.70 11.78
CA GLY A 162 9.32 10.11 11.41
C GLY A 162 8.02 10.87 11.13
N ALA A 163 8.02 11.67 10.05
CA ALA A 163 6.87 12.50 9.66
C ALA A 163 5.59 11.70 9.35
N PHE A 164 5.70 10.42 8.98
CA PHE A 164 4.52 9.59 8.73
C PHE A 164 3.71 9.33 10.00
N ARG A 165 4.37 9.23 11.16
CA ARG A 165 3.66 9.12 12.44
C ARG A 165 2.87 10.39 12.74
N LEU A 166 3.47 11.55 12.56
CA LEU A 166 2.77 12.84 12.73
C LEU A 166 1.59 12.97 11.76
N ALA A 167 1.81 12.64 10.50
CA ALA A 167 0.75 12.65 9.49
C ALA A 167 -0.39 11.67 9.81
N GLY A 168 -0.06 10.53 10.45
CA GLY A 168 -1.03 9.53 10.89
C GLY A 168 -1.89 9.98 12.08
N LEU A 169 -1.40 10.91 12.89
CA LEU A 169 -2.13 11.45 14.05
C LEU A 169 -3.15 12.53 13.68
N ALA A 170 -3.04 13.14 12.50
CA ALA A 170 -3.99 14.15 12.08
C ALA A 170 -5.41 13.56 11.98
N PRO A 171 -6.43 14.18 12.60
CA PRO A 171 -7.81 13.72 12.49
C PRO A 171 -8.27 13.90 11.04
N LYS A 172 -8.26 12.81 10.29
CA LYS A 172 -8.63 12.81 8.87
C LYS A 172 -10.11 12.60 8.66
N PHE A 173 -10.83 12.05 9.68
CA PHE A 173 -12.31 12.02 9.83
C PHE A 173 -12.66 11.51 11.22
N GLN A 174 -13.82 11.92 11.73
CA GLN A 174 -14.25 11.75 13.12
C GLN A 174 -14.57 10.32 13.57
N GLU A 175 -14.44 9.32 12.71
CA GLU A 175 -14.91 7.94 13.00
C GLU A 175 -13.87 6.84 12.76
N VAL A 176 -12.61 7.17 12.48
CA VAL A 176 -11.60 6.14 12.25
C VAL A 176 -10.87 5.89 13.56
N GLU A 177 -11.05 4.72 14.15
CA GLU A 177 -10.27 4.25 15.29
C GLU A 177 -8.77 4.46 15.04
N ALA A 178 -8.05 4.99 16.01
CA ALA A 178 -6.63 5.36 15.89
C ALA A 178 -5.74 4.22 15.34
N ASN A 179 -6.12 2.95 15.63
CA ASN A 179 -5.44 1.75 15.17
C ASN A 179 -5.72 1.36 13.71
N SER A 180 -6.68 2.01 13.06
CA SER A 180 -7.06 1.72 11.67
C SER A 180 -6.41 2.65 10.64
N MET A 181 -5.59 3.60 11.08
CA MET A 181 -4.95 4.56 10.17
C MET A 181 -3.91 3.89 9.26
N PRO A 182 -4.08 3.96 7.92
CA PRO A 182 -3.20 3.28 6.97
C PRO A 182 -1.72 3.65 7.12
N LEU A 183 -1.42 4.89 7.47
CA LEU A 183 -0.05 5.37 7.69
C LEU A 183 0.61 4.75 8.90
N LEU A 184 -0.09 4.61 10.02
CA LEU A 184 0.44 3.96 11.23
C LEU A 184 0.65 2.48 10.96
N ARG A 185 -0.33 1.78 10.39
CA ARG A 185 -0.20 0.37 9.99
C ARG A 185 0.97 0.12 9.03
N PHE A 186 1.25 1.06 8.13
CA PHE A 186 2.41 0.95 7.24
C PHE A 186 3.73 1.05 8.00
N ILE A 187 3.83 2.02 8.94
CA ILE A 187 5.05 2.22 9.75
C ILE A 187 5.34 1.02 10.63
N ASP A 188 4.32 0.47 11.28
CA ASP A 188 4.45 -0.67 12.19
C ASP A 188 4.86 -1.98 11.47
N ARG A 189 4.81 -2.00 10.14
CA ARG A 189 5.23 -3.12 9.27
C ARG A 189 6.58 -2.89 8.56
N LEU A 190 7.22 -1.74 8.76
CA LEU A 190 8.57 -1.46 8.26
C LEU A 190 9.64 -1.97 9.22
#